data_7a52e7f9bbf889031939fb9f2d71a167
#
_entry.id   7a52e7f9bbf889031939fb9f2d71a167
#
_cell.length_a   1.000
_cell.length_b   1.000
_cell.length_c   1.000
_cell.angle_alpha   90.00
_cell.angle_beta   90.00
_cell.angle_gamma   90.00
#
_symmetry.space_group_name_H-M   'P 1'
#
loop_
_entity.id
_entity.type
_entity.pdbx_description
1 polymer ?
#
loop_
_entity_poly.entity_id
_entity_poly.type
_entity_poly.pdbx_seq_one_letter_code
_entity_poly.pdbx_strand_id
1 'polypeptide(L)'
;NADGCYVMPGFIDMHVHFRDPGLEQKEDIYTGMQAAAHGGYTTVLTMPNTKPVADNPDIINYVHNKAKSGNCIHVLQVGAVTKGQQGKELADIEGMVKAGSPAISEDGKSVMDAALYRDGMLEAARLGIPVLAHCEDIHMVRGGVMNADAKAKELGLPGITNSVEDVIVARDIILAKDTGAQLHLCHCSTKDSVLMVKVAKEEGVRVSAEVCPHHFTLSTDDMKEADTNYKMNPPLRTKEDVKVLREGLRDGIMEVISTDHAPHTFEDKNRSMQEAPFGIVGLETAACLTHNELVLGGYLTPMQMAACMSYHPAQIVGIDKGDIQPGKAADVVIFDPEETYRIDKNTFASKGRNTPFDGKEVTGRVKCTICDGEVVFNELNK
;
A
#
# COMPACT_ATOMS: atom_id res chain seq x y z
N ASN A 1 14.92 -11.66 24.34
CA ASN A 1 15.86 -10.56 24.46
C ASN A 1 15.94 -9.83 23.13
N ALA A 2 15.88 -8.50 23.15
CA ALA A 2 15.89 -7.63 21.96
C ALA A 2 17.15 -6.72 21.97
N ASP A 3 18.25 -7.17 22.59
CA ASP A 3 19.49 -6.41 22.63
C ASP A 3 19.99 -6.07 21.22
N GLY A 4 20.29 -4.80 20.98
CA GLY A 4 20.72 -4.28 19.68
C GLY A 4 19.59 -4.00 18.68
N CYS A 5 18.35 -4.45 18.95
CA CYS A 5 17.21 -4.26 18.07
C CYS A 5 16.44 -2.98 18.38
N TYR A 6 15.75 -2.43 17.37
CA TYR A 6 14.69 -1.46 17.59
C TYR A 6 13.43 -2.18 18.05
N VAL A 7 12.76 -1.61 19.05
CA VAL A 7 11.42 -2.00 19.48
C VAL A 7 10.46 -0.89 19.06
N MET A 8 9.64 -1.17 18.08
CA MET A 8 8.75 -0.19 17.46
C MET A 8 7.29 -0.65 17.58
N PRO A 9 6.30 0.25 17.46
CA PRO A 9 4.91 -0.15 17.30
C PRO A 9 4.76 -1.09 16.12
N GLY A 10 3.88 -2.09 16.22
CA GLY A 10 3.57 -2.98 15.11
C GLY A 10 3.16 -2.17 13.88
N PHE A 11 3.71 -2.55 12.72
CA PHE A 11 3.46 -1.82 11.48
C PHE A 11 2.01 -1.96 11.05
N ILE A 12 1.51 -0.93 10.35
CA ILE A 12 0.17 -0.86 9.78
C ILE A 12 0.30 -0.58 8.30
N ASP A 13 -0.19 -1.50 7.47
CA ASP A 13 -0.22 -1.32 6.02
C ASP A 13 -1.62 -0.89 5.56
N MET A 14 -1.72 0.29 4.97
CA MET A 14 -2.99 0.83 4.52
C MET A 14 -3.42 0.28 3.15
N HIS A 15 -2.57 -0.53 2.48
CA HIS A 15 -2.80 -0.93 1.09
C HIS A 15 -2.26 -2.31 0.78
N VAL A 16 -3.12 -3.35 0.88
CA VAL A 16 -2.76 -4.72 0.52
C VAL A 16 -3.89 -5.44 -0.24
N HIS A 17 -3.53 -6.46 -1.02
CA HIS A 17 -4.47 -7.29 -1.77
C HIS A 17 -4.35 -8.75 -1.33
N PHE A 18 -5.22 -9.19 -0.42
CA PHE A 18 -5.24 -10.60 0.00
C PHE A 18 -6.05 -11.49 -0.93
N ARG A 19 -6.65 -10.92 -1.99
CA ARG A 19 -7.28 -11.67 -3.08
C ARG A 19 -8.47 -12.55 -2.69
N ASP A 20 -8.86 -12.59 -1.46
CA ASP A 20 -9.90 -13.42 -0.86
C ASP A 20 -11.06 -12.53 -0.37
N PRO A 21 -12.28 -12.75 -0.87
CA PRO A 21 -12.76 -13.92 -1.64
C PRO A 21 -12.46 -13.90 -3.14
N GLY A 22 -12.37 -15.11 -3.72
CA GLY A 22 -12.54 -15.39 -5.14
C GLY A 22 -11.30 -15.41 -6.02
N LEU A 23 -10.12 -15.15 -5.46
CA LEU A 23 -8.82 -15.23 -6.15
C LEU A 23 -7.75 -15.89 -5.26
N GLU A 24 -8.17 -16.84 -4.41
CA GLU A 24 -7.37 -17.47 -3.35
C GLU A 24 -6.16 -18.25 -3.89
N GLN A 25 -6.13 -18.57 -5.17
CA GLN A 25 -4.96 -19.15 -5.84
C GLN A 25 -3.76 -18.19 -5.89
N LYS A 26 -4.02 -16.86 -5.82
CA LYS A 26 -2.97 -15.83 -5.81
C LYS A 26 -2.48 -15.52 -4.39
N GLU A 27 -3.42 -15.40 -3.47
CA GLU A 27 -3.24 -15.19 -2.04
C GLU A 27 -4.56 -15.49 -1.34
N ASP A 28 -4.53 -15.83 -0.06
CA ASP A 28 -5.70 -15.87 0.80
C ASP A 28 -5.45 -15.10 2.10
N ILE A 29 -6.50 -14.90 2.88
CA ILE A 29 -6.40 -14.15 4.13
C ILE A 29 -5.35 -14.74 5.07
N TYR A 30 -5.24 -16.07 5.16
CA TYR A 30 -4.32 -16.71 6.10
C TYR A 30 -2.86 -16.56 5.69
N THR A 31 -2.55 -16.79 4.42
CA THR A 31 -1.17 -16.63 3.92
C THR A 31 -0.77 -15.15 3.86
N GLY A 32 -1.70 -14.25 3.53
CA GLY A 32 -1.47 -12.81 3.60
C GLY A 32 -1.20 -12.33 5.02
N MET A 33 -1.93 -12.83 6.02
CA MET A 33 -1.68 -12.53 7.44
C MET A 33 -0.30 -13.02 7.87
N GLN A 34 0.14 -14.20 7.44
CA GLN A 34 1.48 -14.71 7.73
C GLN A 34 2.56 -13.83 7.09
N ALA A 35 2.39 -13.45 5.82
CA ALA A 35 3.31 -12.53 5.14
C ALA A 35 3.41 -11.18 5.86
N ALA A 36 2.29 -10.64 6.32
CA ALA A 36 2.24 -9.43 7.11
C ALA A 36 2.99 -9.58 8.44
N ALA A 37 2.74 -10.66 9.18
CA ALA A 37 3.44 -10.95 10.43
C ALA A 37 4.97 -11.07 10.24
N HIS A 38 5.42 -11.74 9.16
CA HIS A 38 6.85 -11.82 8.81
C HIS A 38 7.44 -10.44 8.46
N GLY A 39 6.64 -9.54 7.89
CA GLY A 39 7.03 -8.17 7.59
C GLY A 39 6.97 -7.19 8.77
N GLY A 40 6.52 -7.62 9.95
CA GLY A 40 6.39 -6.76 11.14
C GLY A 40 5.04 -6.06 11.27
N TYR A 41 4.08 -6.38 10.40
CA TYR A 41 2.76 -5.78 10.40
C TYR A 41 1.82 -6.50 11.39
N THR A 42 1.11 -5.70 12.19
CA THR A 42 0.07 -6.17 13.11
C THR A 42 -1.33 -5.80 12.66
N THR A 43 -1.43 -4.88 11.69
CA THR A 43 -2.70 -4.46 11.10
C THR A 43 -2.51 -4.19 9.61
N VAL A 44 -3.47 -4.64 8.79
CA VAL A 44 -3.49 -4.35 7.36
C VAL A 44 -4.88 -3.94 6.89
N LEU A 45 -4.96 -3.07 5.88
CA LEU A 45 -6.17 -2.71 5.18
C LEU A 45 -6.21 -3.42 3.83
N THR A 46 -7.20 -4.31 3.63
CA THR A 46 -7.37 -5.05 2.38
C THR A 46 -8.25 -4.28 1.41
N MET A 47 -7.78 -4.12 0.16
CA MET A 47 -8.48 -3.38 -0.89
C MET A 47 -9.71 -4.12 -1.41
N PRO A 48 -10.73 -3.37 -1.92
CA PRO A 48 -12.05 -3.94 -2.22
C PRO A 48 -12.15 -4.77 -3.50
N ASN A 49 -11.09 -4.85 -4.31
CA ASN A 49 -11.08 -5.48 -5.64
C ASN A 49 -11.03 -7.02 -5.62
N THR A 50 -11.84 -7.61 -4.78
CA THR A 50 -12.06 -9.06 -4.64
C THR A 50 -13.15 -9.58 -5.61
N LYS A 51 -13.48 -10.88 -5.58
CA LYS A 51 -14.55 -11.49 -6.37
C LYS A 51 -15.44 -12.37 -5.48
N PRO A 52 -16.62 -11.89 -5.07
CA PRO A 52 -17.21 -10.60 -5.41
C PRO A 52 -16.45 -9.40 -4.83
N VAL A 53 -16.66 -8.22 -5.40
CA VAL A 53 -16.14 -6.95 -4.89
C VAL A 53 -16.68 -6.68 -3.49
N ALA A 54 -15.86 -6.11 -2.61
CA ALA A 54 -16.28 -5.72 -1.26
C ALA A 54 -17.10 -4.41 -1.32
N ASP A 55 -18.32 -4.48 -1.82
CA ASP A 55 -19.25 -3.35 -2.04
C ASP A 55 -20.50 -3.39 -1.16
N ASN A 56 -20.54 -4.31 -0.19
CA ASN A 56 -21.67 -4.53 0.70
C ASN A 56 -21.20 -5.11 2.06
N PRO A 57 -22.05 -5.03 3.11
CA PRO A 57 -21.71 -5.51 4.45
C PRO A 57 -21.34 -7.00 4.54
N ASP A 58 -21.91 -7.84 3.69
CA ASP A 58 -21.70 -9.30 3.79
C ASP A 58 -20.26 -9.67 3.47
N ILE A 59 -19.64 -9.02 2.48
CA ILE A 59 -18.22 -9.25 2.14
C ILE A 59 -17.31 -8.68 3.22
N ILE A 60 -17.61 -7.51 3.79
CA ILE A 60 -16.87 -6.95 4.93
C ILE A 60 -16.87 -7.96 6.08
N ASN A 61 -18.04 -8.45 6.47
CA ASN A 61 -18.19 -9.44 7.53
C ASN A 61 -17.48 -10.77 7.22
N TYR A 62 -17.52 -11.23 5.97
CA TYR A 62 -16.82 -12.44 5.54
C TYR A 62 -15.31 -12.33 5.81
N VAL A 63 -14.68 -11.24 5.33
CA VAL A 63 -13.24 -11.03 5.48
C VAL A 63 -12.87 -10.91 6.98
N HIS A 64 -13.59 -10.10 7.75
CA HIS A 64 -13.33 -9.92 9.17
C HIS A 64 -13.48 -11.24 9.97
N ASN A 65 -14.53 -12.02 9.70
CA ASN A 65 -14.75 -13.30 10.37
C ASN A 65 -13.66 -14.32 10.02
N LYS A 66 -13.25 -14.37 8.75
CA LYS A 66 -12.19 -15.27 8.29
C LYS A 66 -10.84 -14.90 8.90
N ALA A 67 -10.50 -13.61 8.90
CA ALA A 67 -9.28 -13.10 9.53
C ALA A 67 -9.25 -13.41 11.04
N LYS A 68 -10.36 -13.17 11.73
CA LYS A 68 -10.48 -13.49 13.17
C LYS A 68 -10.23 -14.98 13.46
N SER A 69 -10.66 -15.87 12.58
CA SER A 69 -10.41 -17.31 12.75
C SER A 69 -8.94 -17.70 12.54
N GLY A 70 -8.17 -16.89 11.83
CA GLY A 70 -6.73 -17.08 11.62
C GLY A 70 -5.87 -16.72 12.84
N ASN A 71 -6.40 -15.91 13.76
CA ASN A 71 -5.78 -15.50 15.03
C ASN A 71 -4.29 -15.13 14.89
N CYS A 72 -4.00 -14.19 13.99
CA CYS A 72 -2.61 -13.77 13.70
C CYS A 72 -2.48 -12.25 13.83
N ILE A 73 -2.99 -11.49 12.86
CA ILE A 73 -2.96 -10.03 12.84
C ILE A 73 -4.36 -9.47 12.58
N HIS A 74 -4.51 -8.15 12.71
CA HIS A 74 -5.77 -7.47 12.37
C HIS A 74 -5.86 -7.24 10.86
N VAL A 75 -6.99 -7.65 10.27
CA VAL A 75 -7.34 -7.39 8.87
C VAL A 75 -8.59 -6.55 8.84
N LEU A 76 -8.50 -5.36 8.24
CA LEU A 76 -9.59 -4.42 8.08
C LEU A 76 -9.95 -4.32 6.60
N GLN A 77 -11.17 -4.70 6.24
CA GLN A 77 -11.62 -4.66 4.85
C GLN A 77 -12.10 -3.27 4.47
N VAL A 78 -11.48 -2.66 3.46
CA VAL A 78 -11.92 -1.41 2.83
C VAL A 78 -13.11 -1.70 1.91
N GLY A 79 -14.13 -0.84 1.94
CA GLY A 79 -15.30 -0.96 1.07
C GLY A 79 -15.11 -0.28 -0.28
N ALA A 80 -15.77 -0.78 -1.34
CA ALA A 80 -15.78 -0.12 -2.64
C ALA A 80 -16.59 1.19 -2.61
N VAL A 81 -16.19 2.18 -3.41
CA VAL A 81 -16.98 3.41 -3.60
C VAL A 81 -18.23 3.11 -4.42
N THR A 82 -18.09 2.31 -5.48
CA THR A 82 -19.20 2.00 -6.39
C THR A 82 -19.53 0.51 -6.44
N LYS A 83 -20.79 0.18 -6.70
CA LYS A 83 -21.24 -1.21 -6.82
C LYS A 83 -20.46 -1.95 -7.89
N GLY A 84 -19.88 -3.10 -7.51
CA GLY A 84 -19.05 -3.93 -8.38
C GLY A 84 -17.84 -3.19 -8.98
N GLN A 85 -17.44 -2.05 -8.41
CA GLN A 85 -16.41 -1.16 -8.95
C GLN A 85 -16.68 -0.81 -10.43
N GLN A 86 -17.93 -0.46 -10.76
CA GLN A 86 -18.34 -0.13 -12.13
C GLN A 86 -18.35 1.37 -12.42
N GLY A 87 -18.18 2.23 -11.41
CA GLY A 87 -18.20 3.69 -11.58
C GLY A 87 -19.56 4.25 -12.00
N LYS A 88 -20.69 3.59 -11.66
CA LYS A 88 -22.04 3.95 -12.14
C LYS A 88 -23.02 4.30 -11.01
N GLU A 89 -22.89 3.67 -9.87
CA GLU A 89 -23.78 3.79 -8.72
C GLU A 89 -22.98 3.58 -7.45
N LEU A 90 -23.24 4.36 -6.40
CA LEU A 90 -22.58 4.19 -5.09
C LEU A 90 -22.92 2.81 -4.49
N ALA A 91 -21.93 2.22 -3.84
CA ALA A 91 -22.11 1.04 -3.00
C ALA A 91 -22.88 1.37 -1.72
N ASP A 92 -23.19 0.37 -0.91
CA ASP A 92 -23.79 0.55 0.42
C ASP A 92 -22.71 0.98 1.44
N ILE A 93 -22.22 2.22 1.29
CA ILE A 93 -21.10 2.77 2.09
C ILE A 93 -21.46 2.75 3.57
N GLU A 94 -22.65 3.23 3.95
CA GLU A 94 -23.08 3.25 5.35
C GLU A 94 -23.21 1.84 5.95
N GLY A 95 -23.75 0.89 5.19
CA GLY A 95 -23.83 -0.50 5.61
C GLY A 95 -22.44 -1.12 5.82
N MET A 96 -21.49 -0.85 4.92
CA MET A 96 -20.11 -1.33 5.05
C MET A 96 -19.41 -0.74 6.28
N VAL A 97 -19.57 0.56 6.55
CA VAL A 97 -19.03 1.21 7.75
C VAL A 97 -19.61 0.60 9.01
N LYS A 98 -20.94 0.36 9.07
CA LYS A 98 -21.59 -0.35 10.19
C LYS A 98 -21.06 -1.78 10.38
N ALA A 99 -20.63 -2.43 9.31
CA ALA A 99 -19.98 -3.75 9.35
C ALA A 99 -18.47 -3.67 9.73
N GLY A 100 -17.93 -2.47 9.94
CA GLY A 100 -16.58 -2.24 10.42
C GLY A 100 -15.56 -1.86 9.34
N SER A 101 -16.00 -1.51 8.13
CA SER A 101 -15.09 -0.97 7.12
C SER A 101 -14.54 0.39 7.57
N PRO A 102 -13.20 0.58 7.63
CA PRO A 102 -12.61 1.80 8.16
C PRO A 102 -12.48 2.91 7.11
N ALA A 103 -12.65 2.59 5.84
CA ALA A 103 -12.42 3.48 4.70
C ALA A 103 -13.16 2.98 3.46
N ILE A 104 -13.23 3.82 2.43
CA ILE A 104 -13.67 3.40 1.10
C ILE A 104 -12.59 3.65 0.04
N SER A 105 -12.58 2.83 -1.00
CA SER A 105 -11.64 2.92 -2.12
C SER A 105 -12.27 2.34 -3.40
N GLU A 106 -11.80 2.84 -4.54
CA GLU A 106 -12.09 2.19 -5.84
C GLU A 106 -10.84 1.48 -6.37
N ASP A 107 -9.92 1.09 -5.49
CA ASP A 107 -8.58 0.61 -5.85
C ASP A 107 -8.53 -0.42 -6.96
N GLY A 108 -7.48 -0.28 -7.78
CA GLY A 108 -7.31 -0.94 -9.07
C GLY A 108 -8.08 -0.28 -10.21
N LYS A 109 -8.86 0.78 -9.90
CA LYS A 109 -9.60 1.63 -10.83
C LYS A 109 -9.73 3.03 -10.24
N SER A 110 -10.29 3.96 -11.02
CA SER A 110 -10.75 5.26 -10.54
C SER A 110 -12.21 5.45 -10.93
N VAL A 111 -13.00 6.08 -10.07
CA VAL A 111 -14.33 6.55 -10.47
C VAL A 111 -14.14 7.73 -11.42
N MET A 112 -14.37 7.51 -12.72
CA MET A 112 -14.12 8.53 -13.75
C MET A 112 -15.17 9.63 -13.77
N ASP A 113 -16.41 9.32 -13.35
CA ASP A 113 -17.46 10.32 -13.15
C ASP A 113 -17.17 11.13 -11.88
N ALA A 114 -16.71 12.36 -12.05
CA ALA A 114 -16.35 13.25 -10.94
C ALA A 114 -17.55 13.61 -10.06
N ALA A 115 -18.78 13.68 -10.61
CA ALA A 115 -19.99 13.94 -9.83
C ALA A 115 -20.32 12.77 -8.91
N LEU A 116 -20.30 11.55 -9.42
CA LEU A 116 -20.49 10.34 -8.63
C LEU A 116 -19.41 10.18 -7.56
N TYR A 117 -18.13 10.47 -7.89
CA TYR A 117 -17.04 10.38 -6.93
C TYR A 117 -17.17 11.42 -5.82
N ARG A 118 -17.59 12.63 -6.18
CA ARG A 118 -17.93 13.69 -5.21
C ARG A 118 -19.03 13.28 -4.24
N ASP A 119 -20.08 12.61 -4.75
CA ASP A 119 -21.16 12.11 -3.89
C ASP A 119 -20.62 11.03 -2.93
N GLY A 120 -19.74 10.13 -3.37
CA GLY A 120 -19.05 9.16 -2.51
C GLY A 120 -18.18 9.84 -1.44
N MET A 121 -17.45 10.91 -1.81
CA MET A 121 -16.67 11.71 -0.84
C MET A 121 -17.56 12.42 0.19
N LEU A 122 -18.72 12.96 -0.20
CA LEU A 122 -19.68 13.55 0.74
C LEU A 122 -20.20 12.51 1.74
N GLU A 123 -20.47 11.29 1.28
CA GLU A 123 -20.92 10.21 2.15
C GLU A 123 -19.81 9.78 3.11
N ALA A 124 -18.55 9.65 2.63
CA ALA A 124 -17.41 9.38 3.48
C ALA A 124 -17.19 10.48 4.54
N ALA A 125 -17.31 11.75 4.15
CA ALA A 125 -17.22 12.87 5.07
C ALA A 125 -18.32 12.84 6.14
N ARG A 126 -19.58 12.51 5.74
CA ARG A 126 -20.72 12.35 6.67
C ARG A 126 -20.46 11.25 7.68
N LEU A 127 -19.84 10.15 7.27
CA LEU A 127 -19.55 8.98 8.09
C LEU A 127 -18.24 9.11 8.88
N GLY A 128 -17.43 10.14 8.60
CA GLY A 128 -16.15 10.38 9.28
C GLY A 128 -15.04 9.42 8.93
N ILE A 129 -15.08 8.81 7.74
CA ILE A 129 -14.07 7.87 7.25
C ILE A 129 -13.25 8.48 6.10
N PRO A 130 -11.98 8.09 5.90
CA PRO A 130 -11.17 8.50 4.76
C PRO A 130 -11.60 7.81 3.45
N VAL A 131 -11.31 8.49 2.34
CA VAL A 131 -11.34 7.93 0.99
C VAL A 131 -9.91 7.64 0.57
N LEU A 132 -9.60 6.36 0.26
CA LEU A 132 -8.29 5.90 -0.21
C LEU A 132 -8.32 5.86 -1.74
N ALA A 133 -7.62 6.81 -2.39
CA ALA A 133 -7.75 7.06 -3.82
C ALA A 133 -6.62 6.42 -4.62
N HIS A 134 -6.96 5.45 -5.48
CA HIS A 134 -6.09 5.02 -6.58
C HIS A 134 -6.18 6.05 -7.71
N CYS A 135 -5.09 6.78 -7.94
CA CYS A 135 -5.10 7.90 -8.86
C CYS A 135 -4.62 7.48 -10.25
N GLU A 136 -5.56 7.08 -11.11
CA GLU A 136 -5.28 6.68 -12.48
C GLU A 136 -6.39 7.13 -13.44
N ASP A 137 -6.05 7.93 -14.45
CA ASP A 137 -6.96 8.13 -15.58
C ASP A 137 -6.91 6.91 -16.49
N ILE A 138 -7.92 6.03 -16.36
CA ILE A 138 -8.00 4.75 -17.08
C ILE A 138 -8.07 4.92 -18.61
N HIS A 139 -8.51 6.10 -19.09
CA HIS A 139 -8.57 6.38 -20.54
C HIS A 139 -7.21 6.82 -21.09
N MET A 140 -6.33 7.34 -20.24
CA MET A 140 -4.98 7.77 -20.64
C MET A 140 -3.94 6.66 -20.62
N VAL A 141 -4.19 5.51 -19.95
CA VAL A 141 -3.25 4.37 -19.89
C VAL A 141 -2.94 3.78 -21.27
N ARG A 142 -3.95 3.65 -22.14
CA ARG A 142 -3.83 3.24 -23.55
C ARG A 142 -2.95 2.01 -23.79
N GLY A 143 -3.07 1.00 -22.90
CA GLY A 143 -2.29 -0.23 -23.00
C GLY A 143 -0.83 -0.11 -22.58
N GLY A 144 -0.45 0.98 -21.92
CA GLY A 144 0.86 1.17 -21.32
C GLY A 144 1.15 0.10 -20.24
N VAL A 145 2.42 -0.29 -20.12
CA VAL A 145 2.86 -1.37 -19.21
C VAL A 145 4.03 -0.98 -18.31
N MET A 146 4.64 0.19 -18.55
CA MET A 146 5.72 0.77 -17.78
C MET A 146 5.72 2.30 -17.94
N ASN A 147 6.61 3.03 -17.28
CA ASN A 147 6.71 4.48 -17.45
C ASN A 147 7.05 4.88 -18.89
N ALA A 148 6.47 5.99 -19.36
CA ALA A 148 6.70 6.53 -20.70
C ALA A 148 7.99 7.38 -20.75
N ASP A 149 9.13 6.73 -20.88
CA ASP A 149 10.44 7.38 -20.95
C ASP A 149 11.39 6.75 -22.00
N ALA A 150 12.69 7.06 -21.90
CA ALA A 150 13.70 6.51 -22.81
C ALA A 150 13.83 4.98 -22.68
N LYS A 151 13.64 4.43 -21.45
CA LYS A 151 13.73 2.99 -21.20
C LYS A 151 12.58 2.23 -21.86
N ALA A 152 11.36 2.76 -21.86
CA ALA A 152 10.24 2.16 -22.58
C ALA A 152 10.51 2.08 -24.09
N LYS A 153 11.11 3.12 -24.66
CA LYS A 153 11.52 3.12 -26.08
C LYS A 153 12.62 2.10 -26.37
N GLU A 154 13.63 2.01 -25.49
CA GLU A 154 14.72 1.02 -25.58
C GLU A 154 14.18 -0.41 -25.57
N LEU A 155 13.22 -0.71 -24.69
CA LEU A 155 12.60 -2.03 -24.55
C LEU A 155 11.47 -2.29 -25.55
N GLY A 156 11.07 -1.29 -26.35
CA GLY A 156 9.97 -1.42 -27.31
C GLY A 156 8.60 -1.63 -26.66
N LEU A 157 8.41 -1.09 -25.44
CA LEU A 157 7.20 -1.26 -24.65
C LEU A 157 6.34 0.01 -24.63
N PRO A 158 4.99 -0.11 -24.61
CA PRO A 158 4.10 1.04 -24.50
C PRO A 158 4.20 1.66 -23.09
N GLY A 159 4.26 2.99 -23.04
CA GLY A 159 4.48 3.74 -21.81
C GLY A 159 3.21 4.35 -21.22
N ILE A 160 3.23 4.54 -19.90
CA ILE A 160 2.25 5.26 -19.08
C ILE A 160 2.91 6.58 -18.64
N THR A 161 2.36 7.73 -19.04
CA THR A 161 2.89 9.03 -18.65
C THR A 161 2.56 9.37 -17.19
N ASN A 162 3.35 10.24 -16.55
CA ASN A 162 3.07 10.73 -15.19
C ASN A 162 1.68 11.37 -15.11
N SER A 163 1.26 12.09 -16.16
CA SER A 163 -0.05 12.72 -16.21
C SER A 163 -1.25 11.78 -16.04
N VAL A 164 -1.08 10.47 -16.24
CA VAL A 164 -2.13 9.47 -15.94
C VAL A 164 -2.49 9.50 -14.44
N GLU A 165 -1.51 9.68 -13.58
CA GLU A 165 -1.66 9.83 -12.13
C GLU A 165 -2.01 11.29 -11.77
N ASP A 166 -1.22 12.25 -12.28
CA ASP A 166 -1.26 13.64 -11.85
C ASP A 166 -2.63 14.32 -12.05
N VAL A 167 -3.33 14.04 -13.16
CA VAL A 167 -4.65 14.65 -13.42
C VAL A 167 -5.71 14.15 -12.44
N ILE A 168 -5.62 12.89 -11.98
CA ILE A 168 -6.55 12.33 -11.00
C ILE A 168 -6.20 12.83 -9.59
N VAL A 169 -4.91 12.92 -9.24
CA VAL A 169 -4.46 13.55 -7.98
C VAL A 169 -5.01 14.96 -7.87
N ALA A 170 -4.84 15.78 -8.92
CA ALA A 170 -5.36 17.15 -8.94
C ALA A 170 -6.89 17.20 -8.79
N ARG A 171 -7.62 16.34 -9.53
CA ARG A 171 -9.09 16.26 -9.45
C ARG A 171 -9.53 15.90 -8.03
N ASP A 172 -8.92 14.88 -7.43
CA ASP A 172 -9.36 14.32 -6.15
C ASP A 172 -9.07 15.31 -5.00
N ILE A 173 -7.95 16.05 -5.06
CA ILE A 173 -7.65 17.14 -4.13
C ILE A 173 -8.71 18.25 -4.22
N ILE A 174 -9.11 18.65 -5.43
CA ILE A 174 -10.16 19.66 -5.64
C ILE A 174 -11.49 19.19 -5.05
N LEU A 175 -11.86 17.92 -5.28
CA LEU A 175 -13.09 17.34 -4.74
C LEU A 175 -13.04 17.22 -3.21
N ALA A 176 -11.89 16.85 -2.64
CA ALA A 176 -11.71 16.80 -1.19
C ALA A 176 -11.85 18.19 -0.55
N LYS A 177 -11.31 19.24 -1.19
CA LYS A 177 -11.47 20.63 -0.76
C LYS A 177 -12.93 21.07 -0.78
N ASP A 178 -13.69 20.70 -1.82
CA ASP A 178 -15.11 21.04 -1.98
C ASP A 178 -16.02 20.30 -0.98
N THR A 179 -15.74 19.02 -0.72
CA THR A 179 -16.60 18.16 0.10
C THR A 179 -16.22 18.16 1.58
N GLY A 180 -15.00 18.59 1.93
CA GLY A 180 -14.43 18.44 3.28
C GLY A 180 -14.07 17.00 3.64
N ALA A 181 -14.10 16.07 2.68
CA ALA A 181 -13.72 14.67 2.89
C ALA A 181 -12.24 14.56 3.25
N GLN A 182 -11.90 13.56 4.06
CA GLN A 182 -10.53 13.16 4.30
C GLN A 182 -10.06 12.29 3.13
N LEU A 183 -9.11 12.81 2.35
CA LEU A 183 -8.53 12.13 1.20
C LEU A 183 -7.18 11.53 1.58
N HIS A 184 -6.96 10.27 1.23
CA HIS A 184 -5.64 9.64 1.25
C HIS A 184 -5.28 9.17 -0.15
N LEU A 185 -4.19 9.70 -0.71
CA LEU A 185 -3.71 9.35 -2.04
C LEU A 185 -2.81 8.12 -1.94
N CYS A 186 -3.26 7.01 -2.53
CA CYS A 186 -2.54 5.74 -2.53
C CYS A 186 -1.33 5.77 -3.47
N HIS A 187 -0.28 5.02 -3.10
CA HIS A 187 0.90 4.71 -3.91
C HIS A 187 1.37 5.83 -4.87
N CYS A 188 1.47 7.07 -4.40
CA CYS A 188 1.97 8.18 -5.21
C CYS A 188 3.35 7.87 -5.76
N SER A 189 3.54 8.09 -7.06
CA SER A 189 4.77 7.72 -7.77
C SER A 189 5.46 8.87 -8.48
N THR A 190 4.81 10.04 -8.61
CA THR A 190 5.34 11.17 -9.38
C THR A 190 5.79 12.33 -8.50
N LYS A 191 6.75 13.12 -8.98
CA LYS A 191 7.17 14.35 -8.32
C LYS A 191 6.07 15.40 -8.26
N ASP A 192 5.20 15.43 -9.28
CA ASP A 192 4.11 16.41 -9.35
C ASP A 192 3.01 16.09 -8.34
N SER A 193 2.75 14.80 -8.04
CA SER A 193 1.88 14.39 -6.93
C SER A 193 2.39 14.92 -5.59
N VAL A 194 3.69 14.81 -5.29
CA VAL A 194 4.30 15.37 -4.06
C VAL A 194 4.08 16.88 -3.97
N LEU A 195 4.29 17.61 -5.08
CA LEU A 195 4.07 19.05 -5.11
C LEU A 195 2.60 19.41 -4.86
N MET A 196 1.66 18.70 -5.49
CA MET A 196 0.23 18.94 -5.32
C MET A 196 -0.22 18.66 -3.88
N VAL A 197 0.26 17.58 -3.27
CA VAL A 197 -0.02 17.28 -1.85
C VAL A 197 0.51 18.38 -0.95
N LYS A 198 1.74 18.87 -1.18
CA LYS A 198 2.33 19.98 -0.41
C LYS A 198 1.43 21.21 -0.44
N VAL A 199 1.08 21.66 -1.64
CA VAL A 199 0.21 22.86 -1.83
C VAL A 199 -1.16 22.64 -1.19
N ALA A 200 -1.76 21.49 -1.36
CA ALA A 200 -3.06 21.16 -0.77
C ALA A 200 -3.04 21.23 0.77
N LYS A 201 -1.97 20.73 1.40
CA LYS A 201 -1.78 20.82 2.87
C LYS A 201 -1.61 22.28 3.33
N GLU A 202 -0.82 23.07 2.60
CA GLU A 202 -0.63 24.50 2.88
C GLU A 202 -1.97 25.28 2.78
N GLU A 203 -2.87 24.84 1.91
CA GLU A 203 -4.24 25.38 1.78
C GLU A 203 -5.25 24.81 2.78
N GLY A 204 -4.83 23.91 3.67
CA GLY A 204 -5.68 23.32 4.70
C GLY A 204 -6.63 22.22 4.21
N VAL A 205 -6.39 21.64 3.03
CA VAL A 205 -7.14 20.47 2.55
C VAL A 205 -6.78 19.25 3.42
N ARG A 206 -7.77 18.48 3.81
CA ARG A 206 -7.58 17.24 4.59
C ARG A 206 -7.05 16.12 3.69
N VAL A 207 -5.81 16.25 3.27
CA VAL A 207 -5.12 15.29 2.39
C VAL A 207 -3.92 14.68 3.07
N SER A 208 -3.73 13.39 2.89
CA SER A 208 -2.54 12.60 3.21
C SER A 208 -2.15 11.75 2.00
N ALA A 209 -0.94 11.21 2.00
CA ALA A 209 -0.47 10.40 0.87
C ALA A 209 0.54 9.34 1.31
N GLU A 210 0.58 8.25 0.55
CA GLU A 210 1.52 7.15 0.76
C GLU A 210 2.49 6.99 -0.41
N VAL A 211 3.65 6.40 -0.10
CA VAL A 211 4.66 5.97 -1.09
C VAL A 211 4.97 4.49 -0.85
N CYS A 212 5.01 3.70 -1.91
CA CYS A 212 5.39 2.30 -1.81
C CYS A 212 6.92 2.11 -1.81
N PRO A 213 7.44 1.09 -1.09
CA PRO A 213 8.87 0.79 -1.05
C PRO A 213 9.52 0.66 -2.43
N HIS A 214 8.84 0.07 -3.40
CA HIS A 214 9.36 -0.05 -4.76
C HIS A 214 9.48 1.29 -5.48
N HIS A 215 8.62 2.29 -5.19
CA HIS A 215 8.68 3.61 -5.82
C HIS A 215 9.80 4.50 -5.26
N PHE A 216 10.25 4.30 -4.02
CA PHE A 216 11.42 5.02 -3.52
C PHE A 216 12.73 4.21 -3.61
N THR A 217 12.69 2.94 -4.02
CA THR A 217 13.87 2.08 -4.15
C THR A 217 14.33 1.97 -5.60
N LEU A 218 13.40 1.81 -6.54
CA LEU A 218 13.67 1.48 -7.95
C LEU A 218 13.21 2.60 -8.89
N SER A 219 13.91 2.69 -10.00
CA SER A 219 13.55 3.51 -11.16
C SER A 219 13.47 2.66 -12.44
N THR A 220 13.05 3.23 -13.55
CA THR A 220 13.07 2.56 -14.85
C THR A 220 14.47 2.13 -15.29
N ASP A 221 15.53 2.81 -14.81
CA ASP A 221 16.93 2.43 -15.11
C ASP A 221 17.34 1.07 -14.54
N ASP A 222 16.61 0.57 -13.54
CA ASP A 222 16.84 -0.74 -12.91
C ASP A 222 16.32 -1.90 -13.76
N MET A 223 15.41 -1.60 -14.71
CA MET A 223 14.88 -2.59 -15.65
C MET A 223 15.90 -2.88 -16.76
N LYS A 224 16.53 -4.06 -16.72
CA LYS A 224 17.51 -4.48 -17.73
C LYS A 224 16.84 -5.07 -18.96
N GLU A 225 15.68 -5.70 -18.78
CA GLU A 225 14.91 -6.39 -19.79
C GLU A 225 13.40 -6.30 -19.47
N ALA A 226 12.57 -6.84 -20.35
CA ALA A 226 11.11 -6.88 -20.17
C ALA A 226 10.70 -7.95 -19.14
N ASP A 227 11.12 -7.76 -17.88
CA ASP A 227 10.77 -8.63 -16.75
C ASP A 227 9.46 -8.17 -16.09
N THR A 228 8.46 -9.05 -16.05
CA THR A 228 7.14 -8.78 -15.48
C THR A 228 7.15 -8.56 -13.96
N ASN A 229 8.22 -8.94 -13.26
CA ASN A 229 8.41 -8.59 -11.84
C ASN A 229 8.65 -7.08 -11.63
N TYR A 230 8.96 -6.32 -12.68
CA TYR A 230 9.01 -4.85 -12.66
C TYR A 230 7.70 -4.20 -13.14
N LYS A 231 6.65 -5.00 -13.39
CA LYS A 231 5.34 -4.48 -13.80
C LYS A 231 4.43 -4.31 -12.59
N MET A 232 4.28 -3.08 -12.12
CA MET A 232 3.32 -2.63 -11.11
C MET A 232 2.60 -1.36 -11.57
N ASN A 233 1.54 -0.97 -10.90
CA ASN A 233 0.76 0.24 -11.20
C ASN A 233 0.44 1.02 -9.92
N PRO A 234 0.89 2.29 -9.84
CA PRO A 234 1.65 3.06 -10.83
C PRO A 234 3.00 2.41 -11.19
N PRO A 235 3.51 2.66 -12.41
CA PRO A 235 4.80 2.09 -12.82
C PRO A 235 5.97 2.75 -12.08
N LEU A 236 7.11 2.05 -12.04
CA LEU A 236 8.38 2.66 -11.64
C LEU A 236 8.66 3.88 -12.50
N ARG A 237 9.02 4.99 -11.88
CA ARG A 237 9.26 6.27 -12.54
C ARG A 237 10.76 6.52 -12.73
N THR A 238 11.12 7.76 -13.01
CA THR A 238 12.50 8.19 -13.19
C THR A 238 13.23 8.36 -11.84
N LYS A 239 14.55 8.41 -11.86
CA LYS A 239 15.35 8.75 -10.66
C LYS A 239 15.01 10.11 -10.06
N GLU A 240 14.54 11.05 -10.87
CA GLU A 240 14.09 12.35 -10.38
C GLU A 240 12.83 12.19 -9.53
N ASP A 241 11.85 11.41 -9.99
CA ASP A 241 10.65 11.10 -9.21
C ASP A 241 11.01 10.38 -7.90
N VAL A 242 11.84 9.34 -7.97
CA VAL A 242 12.35 8.61 -6.78
C VAL A 242 12.95 9.56 -5.74
N LYS A 243 13.80 10.49 -6.18
CA LYS A 243 14.44 11.47 -5.30
C LYS A 243 13.39 12.35 -4.61
N VAL A 244 12.43 12.89 -5.36
CA VAL A 244 11.40 13.78 -4.81
C VAL A 244 10.45 13.03 -3.87
N LEU A 245 10.14 11.76 -4.12
CA LEU A 245 9.37 10.92 -3.19
C LEU A 245 10.10 10.73 -1.85
N ARG A 246 11.41 10.44 -1.87
CA ARG A 246 12.25 10.34 -0.65
C ARG A 246 12.30 11.66 0.12
N GLU A 247 12.46 12.78 -0.59
CA GLU A 247 12.41 14.13 -0.01
C GLU A 247 11.03 14.44 0.58
N GLY A 248 9.95 14.04 -0.10
CA GLY A 248 8.58 14.19 0.37
C GLY A 248 8.30 13.44 1.67
N LEU A 249 8.84 12.23 1.82
CA LEU A 249 8.78 11.47 3.07
C LEU A 249 9.61 12.14 4.18
N ARG A 250 10.85 12.59 3.88
CA ARG A 250 11.71 13.31 4.81
C ARG A 250 11.04 14.56 5.37
N ASP A 251 10.40 15.32 4.49
CA ASP A 251 9.82 16.63 4.81
C ASP A 251 8.39 16.51 5.39
N GLY A 252 7.85 15.30 5.55
CA GLY A 252 6.51 15.03 6.07
C GLY A 252 5.37 15.47 5.14
N ILE A 253 5.68 15.69 3.86
CA ILE A 253 4.67 15.95 2.82
C ILE A 253 3.92 14.65 2.53
N MET A 254 4.66 13.56 2.30
CA MET A 254 4.16 12.20 2.25
C MET A 254 4.30 11.61 3.66
N GLU A 255 3.27 10.94 4.17
CA GLU A 255 3.21 10.58 5.60
C GLU A 255 3.24 9.08 5.84
N VAL A 256 2.93 8.28 4.83
CA VAL A 256 2.72 6.85 4.96
C VAL A 256 3.61 6.08 4.00
N ILE A 257 4.08 4.94 4.48
CA ILE A 257 4.73 3.91 3.66
C ILE A 257 3.81 2.70 3.69
N SER A 258 3.18 2.40 2.56
CA SER A 258 2.33 1.22 2.34
C SER A 258 2.88 0.37 1.22
N THR A 259 2.57 -0.93 1.20
CA THR A 259 3.28 -1.84 0.29
C THR A 259 2.66 -1.96 -1.09
N ASP A 260 1.36 -1.78 -1.22
CA ASP A 260 0.60 -2.25 -2.37
C ASP A 260 0.90 -3.74 -2.65
N HIS A 261 0.92 -4.56 -1.58
CA HIS A 261 1.17 -5.99 -1.69
C HIS A 261 0.15 -6.65 -2.61
N ALA A 262 0.59 -6.99 -3.83
CA ALA A 262 -0.28 -7.46 -4.92
C ALA A 262 0.22 -8.81 -5.49
N PRO A 263 -0.04 -9.92 -4.79
CA PRO A 263 0.42 -11.24 -5.17
C PRO A 263 -0.27 -11.75 -6.44
N HIS A 264 0.53 -12.45 -7.26
CA HIS A 264 0.11 -13.14 -8.48
C HIS A 264 0.77 -14.51 -8.54
N THR A 265 0.12 -15.45 -9.26
CA THR A 265 0.71 -16.76 -9.49
C THR A 265 1.90 -16.68 -10.45
N PHE A 266 2.70 -17.74 -10.49
CA PHE A 266 3.79 -17.84 -11.44
C PHE A 266 3.27 -17.75 -12.89
N GLU A 267 2.15 -18.41 -13.19
CA GLU A 267 1.54 -18.43 -14.52
C GLU A 267 1.03 -17.05 -14.93
N ASP A 268 0.55 -16.25 -13.99
CA ASP A 268 0.14 -14.86 -14.24
C ASP A 268 1.32 -13.99 -14.66
N LYS A 269 2.46 -14.15 -14.00
CA LYS A 269 3.66 -13.34 -14.24
C LYS A 269 4.57 -13.91 -15.34
N ASN A 270 4.48 -15.21 -15.64
CA ASN A 270 5.24 -15.85 -16.73
C ASN A 270 4.57 -15.64 -18.11
N ARG A 271 4.34 -14.37 -18.45
CA ARG A 271 3.73 -13.91 -19.71
C ARG A 271 4.52 -12.74 -20.26
N SER A 272 4.08 -12.23 -21.41
CA SER A 272 4.63 -10.97 -21.92
C SER A 272 4.30 -9.78 -21.01
N MET A 273 5.07 -8.69 -21.13
CA MET A 273 4.77 -7.45 -20.38
C MET A 273 3.37 -6.92 -20.67
N GLN A 274 2.82 -7.13 -21.87
CA GLN A 274 1.49 -6.71 -22.23
C GLN A 274 0.40 -7.53 -21.52
N GLU A 275 0.60 -8.84 -21.37
CA GLU A 275 -0.40 -9.79 -20.86
C GLU A 275 -0.34 -10.01 -19.34
N ALA A 276 0.85 -9.90 -18.75
CA ALA A 276 1.00 -10.08 -17.31
C ALA A 276 0.23 -9.00 -16.53
N PRO A 277 -0.46 -9.35 -15.42
CA PRO A 277 -1.10 -8.36 -14.56
C PRO A 277 -0.07 -7.47 -13.86
N PHE A 278 -0.49 -6.27 -13.51
CA PHE A 278 0.25 -5.35 -12.65
C PHE A 278 0.27 -5.86 -11.20
N GLY A 279 1.37 -5.62 -10.51
CA GLY A 279 1.54 -5.87 -9.08
C GLY A 279 2.76 -6.71 -8.74
N ILE A 280 3.27 -6.47 -7.54
CA ILE A 280 4.36 -7.21 -6.88
C ILE A 280 4.01 -7.45 -5.41
N VAL A 281 4.68 -8.43 -4.78
CA VAL A 281 4.57 -8.61 -3.33
C VAL A 281 5.48 -7.63 -2.60
N GLY A 282 5.05 -7.12 -1.45
CA GLY A 282 5.76 -6.06 -0.73
C GLY A 282 5.89 -6.26 0.78
N LEU A 283 4.97 -6.96 1.44
CA LEU A 283 4.90 -7.03 2.92
C LEU A 283 6.21 -7.49 3.56
N GLU A 284 6.84 -8.55 3.05
CA GLU A 284 8.03 -9.14 3.66
C GLU A 284 9.34 -8.43 3.28
N THR A 285 9.26 -7.37 2.45
CA THR A 285 10.45 -6.61 2.03
C THR A 285 10.37 -5.13 2.40
N ALA A 286 9.21 -4.62 2.81
CA ALA A 286 9.01 -3.20 3.06
C ALA A 286 9.91 -2.63 4.16
N ALA A 287 10.02 -3.33 5.30
CA ALA A 287 10.80 -2.85 6.45
C ALA A 287 12.29 -2.72 6.11
N CYS A 288 12.90 -3.75 5.50
CA CYS A 288 14.32 -3.70 5.12
C CYS A 288 14.57 -2.67 4.01
N LEU A 289 13.70 -2.56 3.00
CA LEU A 289 13.85 -1.55 1.94
C LEU A 289 13.74 -0.13 2.51
N THR A 290 12.77 0.12 3.39
CA THR A 290 12.62 1.40 4.08
C THR A 290 13.86 1.74 4.91
N HIS A 291 14.38 0.76 5.65
CA HIS A 291 15.60 0.94 6.44
C HIS A 291 16.80 1.29 5.54
N ASN A 292 17.03 0.53 4.46
CA ASN A 292 18.17 0.75 3.57
C ASN A 292 18.08 2.09 2.83
N GLU A 293 16.96 2.34 2.17
CA GLU A 293 16.84 3.48 1.26
C GLU A 293 16.58 4.81 1.99
N LEU A 294 15.89 4.76 3.14
CA LEU A 294 15.48 5.97 3.82
C LEU A 294 16.23 6.20 5.13
N VAL A 295 16.45 5.18 5.98
CA VAL A 295 17.15 5.37 7.26
C VAL A 295 18.65 5.40 7.03
N LEU A 296 19.25 4.37 6.45
CA LEU A 296 20.68 4.36 6.12
C LEU A 296 21.01 5.38 5.02
N GLY A 297 20.05 5.67 4.13
CA GLY A 297 20.13 6.73 3.12
C GLY A 297 20.10 8.16 3.70
N GLY A 298 19.81 8.32 4.99
CA GLY A 298 19.82 9.63 5.69
C GLY A 298 18.58 10.50 5.43
N TYR A 299 17.51 9.95 4.89
CA TYR A 299 16.25 10.67 4.70
C TYR A 299 15.37 10.63 5.95
N LEU A 300 15.29 9.48 6.65
CA LEU A 300 14.48 9.29 7.85
C LEU A 300 15.34 8.87 9.03
N THR A 301 14.93 9.23 10.23
CA THR A 301 15.39 8.58 11.47
C THR A 301 14.58 7.29 11.71
N PRO A 302 15.05 6.36 12.55
CA PRO A 302 14.26 5.18 12.93
C PRO A 302 12.89 5.53 13.51
N MET A 303 12.78 6.63 14.25
CA MET A 303 11.51 7.11 14.80
C MET A 303 10.55 7.59 13.71
N GLN A 304 11.06 8.27 12.67
CA GLN A 304 10.25 8.69 11.52
C GLN A 304 9.81 7.47 10.67
N MET A 305 10.67 6.45 10.53
CA MET A 305 10.26 5.18 9.93
C MET A 305 9.09 4.57 10.68
N ALA A 306 9.18 4.46 12.01
CA ALA A 306 8.07 3.96 12.83
C ALA A 306 6.81 4.83 12.70
N ALA A 307 6.96 6.16 12.59
CA ALA A 307 5.82 7.05 12.38
C ALA A 307 5.14 6.79 11.04
N CYS A 308 5.91 6.68 9.95
CA CYS A 308 5.35 6.45 8.59
C CYS A 308 4.74 5.04 8.42
N MET A 309 5.21 4.06 9.16
CA MET A 309 4.74 2.67 9.04
C MET A 309 3.75 2.25 10.14
N SER A 310 3.51 3.09 11.17
CA SER A 310 2.62 2.73 12.29
C SER A 310 1.73 3.89 12.72
N TYR A 311 2.33 4.99 13.19
CA TYR A 311 1.59 6.08 13.82
C TYR A 311 0.68 6.84 12.85
N HIS A 312 1.23 7.31 11.72
CA HIS A 312 0.45 8.08 10.75
C HIS A 312 -0.67 7.23 10.11
N PRO A 313 -0.43 5.97 9.66
CA PRO A 313 -1.50 5.07 9.23
C PRO A 313 -2.65 4.98 10.23
N ALA A 314 -2.34 4.75 11.52
CA ALA A 314 -3.35 4.65 12.57
C ALA A 314 -4.18 5.92 12.72
N GLN A 315 -3.53 7.11 12.68
CA GLN A 315 -4.21 8.39 12.78
C GLN A 315 -5.13 8.67 11.59
N ILE A 316 -4.68 8.34 10.38
CA ILE A 316 -5.45 8.55 9.14
C ILE A 316 -6.72 7.69 9.15
N VAL A 317 -6.59 6.43 9.55
CA VAL A 317 -7.70 5.48 9.58
C VAL A 317 -8.58 5.64 10.83
N GLY A 318 -8.07 6.33 11.86
CA GLY A 318 -8.82 6.58 13.11
C GLY A 318 -8.89 5.36 14.03
N ILE A 319 -7.85 4.50 14.05
CA ILE A 319 -7.76 3.34 14.95
C ILE A 319 -6.83 3.61 16.13
N ASP A 320 -7.16 3.06 17.30
CA ASP A 320 -6.36 3.22 18.52
C ASP A 320 -5.16 2.27 18.56
N LYS A 321 -4.24 2.46 17.62
CA LYS A 321 -3.02 1.69 17.40
C LYS A 321 -1.87 2.59 16.96
N GLY A 322 -0.73 2.01 16.62
CA GLY A 322 0.41 2.72 15.99
C GLY A 322 1.36 3.39 16.97
N ASP A 323 1.17 3.21 18.28
CA ASP A 323 2.08 3.68 19.33
C ASP A 323 2.20 2.65 20.46
N ILE A 324 3.25 2.77 21.27
CA ILE A 324 3.47 1.92 22.45
C ILE A 324 3.21 2.76 23.70
N GLN A 325 2.06 2.53 24.35
CA GLN A 325 1.69 3.22 25.57
C GLN A 325 1.03 2.25 26.58
N PRO A 326 1.19 2.48 27.90
CA PRO A 326 0.49 1.69 28.91
C PRO A 326 -1.02 1.71 28.70
N GLY A 327 -1.64 0.53 28.67
CA GLY A 327 -3.10 0.38 28.51
C GLY A 327 -3.58 0.19 27.07
N LYS A 328 -2.71 0.34 26.07
CA LYS A 328 -3.02 0.01 24.67
C LYS A 328 -2.75 -1.46 24.33
N ALA A 329 -3.24 -1.89 23.17
CA ALA A 329 -2.92 -3.20 22.62
C ALA A 329 -1.40 -3.34 22.47
N ALA A 330 -0.86 -4.49 22.85
CA ALA A 330 0.57 -4.77 22.73
C ALA A 330 0.90 -5.24 21.29
N ASP A 331 0.85 -4.29 20.37
CA ASP A 331 1.25 -4.47 18.98
C ASP A 331 2.67 -3.94 18.81
N VAL A 332 3.63 -4.86 18.63
CA VAL A 332 5.06 -4.53 18.68
C VAL A 332 5.82 -5.30 17.59
N VAL A 333 6.75 -4.62 16.95
CA VAL A 333 7.76 -5.24 16.08
C VAL A 333 9.15 -5.08 16.68
N ILE A 334 9.94 -6.14 16.65
CA ILE A 334 11.36 -6.15 17.00
C ILE A 334 12.15 -6.26 15.69
N PHE A 335 12.95 -5.24 15.41
CA PHE A 335 13.69 -5.08 14.18
C PHE A 335 15.17 -4.97 14.45
N ASP A 336 15.97 -5.89 13.90
CA ASP A 336 17.42 -5.84 13.95
C ASP A 336 17.93 -4.89 12.85
N PRO A 337 18.52 -3.73 13.18
CA PRO A 337 18.96 -2.76 12.19
C PRO A 337 20.31 -3.09 11.53
N GLU A 338 21.03 -4.11 12.03
CA GLU A 338 22.40 -4.42 11.61
C GLU A 338 22.50 -5.73 10.83
N GLU A 339 21.53 -6.64 10.95
CA GLU A 339 21.54 -7.92 10.24
C GLU A 339 21.50 -7.71 8.73
N THR A 340 22.54 -8.16 8.02
CA THR A 340 22.61 -8.12 6.56
C THR A 340 22.30 -9.49 5.98
N TYR A 341 21.41 -9.53 4.98
CA TYR A 341 21.02 -10.76 4.32
C TYR A 341 20.66 -10.52 2.86
N ARG A 342 20.44 -11.60 2.09
CA ARG A 342 19.90 -11.53 0.74
C ARG A 342 18.43 -11.93 0.76
N ILE A 343 17.60 -11.12 0.13
CA ILE A 343 16.19 -11.43 -0.05
C ILE A 343 16.08 -12.71 -0.88
N ASP A 344 15.38 -13.71 -0.33
CA ASP A 344 15.05 -14.96 -1.04
C ASP A 344 13.53 -15.10 -1.09
N LYS A 345 12.95 -14.87 -2.26
CA LYS A 345 11.51 -14.97 -2.48
C LYS A 345 10.92 -16.35 -2.15
N ASN A 346 11.76 -17.41 -2.16
CA ASN A 346 11.31 -18.77 -1.86
C ASN A 346 11.00 -18.97 -0.37
N THR A 347 11.51 -18.08 0.49
CA THR A 347 11.24 -18.11 1.94
C THR A 347 10.02 -17.31 2.35
N PHE A 348 9.38 -16.59 1.43
CA PHE A 348 8.20 -15.78 1.73
C PHE A 348 7.02 -16.65 2.22
N ALA A 349 6.30 -16.14 3.20
CA ALA A 349 5.05 -16.74 3.69
C ALA A 349 3.88 -16.48 2.73
N SER A 350 3.88 -15.34 2.00
CA SER A 350 2.95 -15.08 0.90
C SER A 350 2.96 -16.21 -0.11
N LYS A 351 1.84 -16.48 -0.78
CA LYS A 351 1.81 -17.34 -1.98
C LYS A 351 2.54 -16.72 -3.16
N GLY A 352 2.52 -15.38 -3.26
CA GLY A 352 3.19 -14.64 -4.32
C GLY A 352 4.71 -14.72 -4.24
N ARG A 353 5.35 -14.78 -5.41
CA ARG A 353 6.82 -14.76 -5.57
C ARG A 353 7.23 -13.66 -6.57
N ASN A 354 6.27 -12.83 -6.97
CA ASN A 354 6.43 -11.77 -7.96
C ASN A 354 7.08 -10.55 -7.31
N THR A 355 8.39 -10.52 -7.31
CA THR A 355 9.20 -9.43 -6.75
C THR A 355 10.46 -9.18 -7.58
N PRO A 356 10.84 -7.90 -7.82
CA PRO A 356 12.11 -7.55 -8.43
C PRO A 356 13.29 -7.57 -7.44
N PHE A 357 13.03 -7.81 -6.15
CA PHE A 357 14.03 -7.72 -5.09
C PHE A 357 14.72 -9.04 -4.76
N ASP A 358 14.37 -10.14 -5.44
CA ASP A 358 15.00 -11.44 -5.24
C ASP A 358 16.53 -11.37 -5.42
N GLY A 359 17.28 -11.86 -4.45
CA GLY A 359 18.75 -11.80 -4.44
C GLY A 359 19.37 -10.45 -4.06
N LYS A 360 18.57 -9.38 -3.84
CA LYS A 360 19.05 -8.08 -3.37
C LYS A 360 19.61 -8.22 -1.94
N GLU A 361 20.82 -7.72 -1.72
CA GLU A 361 21.40 -7.61 -0.39
C GLU A 361 20.82 -6.40 0.33
N VAL A 362 20.38 -6.60 1.56
CA VAL A 362 19.75 -5.57 2.40
C VAL A 362 20.23 -5.70 3.83
N THR A 363 20.17 -4.60 4.58
CA THR A 363 20.47 -4.53 6.01
C THR A 363 19.20 -4.14 6.76
N GLY A 364 18.94 -4.81 7.87
CA GLY A 364 17.75 -4.62 8.69
C GLY A 364 16.70 -5.72 8.49
N ARG A 365 16.38 -6.42 9.60
CA ARG A 365 15.49 -7.58 9.56
C ARG A 365 14.46 -7.58 10.68
N VAL A 366 13.21 -7.89 10.35
CA VAL A 366 12.18 -8.18 11.36
C VAL A 366 12.53 -9.49 12.07
N LYS A 367 12.67 -9.44 13.38
CA LYS A 367 13.02 -10.60 14.22
C LYS A 367 11.82 -11.16 14.97
N CYS A 368 10.86 -10.30 15.32
CA CYS A 368 9.67 -10.75 16.03
C CYS A 368 8.52 -9.77 15.82
N THR A 369 7.33 -10.31 15.67
CA THR A 369 6.09 -9.55 15.61
C THR A 369 5.13 -10.04 16.68
N ILE A 370 4.62 -9.12 17.48
CA ILE A 370 3.68 -9.35 18.58
C ILE A 370 2.40 -8.59 18.24
N CYS A 371 1.26 -9.27 18.23
CA CYS A 371 -0.05 -8.69 17.98
C CYS A 371 -0.98 -9.01 19.16
N ASP A 372 -1.60 -8.00 19.76
CA ASP A 372 -2.42 -8.12 20.97
C ASP A 372 -1.71 -8.88 22.13
N GLY A 373 -0.38 -8.76 22.22
CA GLY A 373 0.44 -9.44 23.22
C GLY A 373 0.84 -10.88 22.87
N GLU A 374 0.34 -11.44 21.78
CA GLU A 374 0.68 -12.78 21.31
C GLU A 374 1.79 -12.72 20.25
N VAL A 375 2.78 -13.62 20.35
CA VAL A 375 3.87 -13.71 19.38
C VAL A 375 3.36 -14.40 18.12
N VAL A 376 3.23 -13.64 17.02
CA VAL A 376 2.73 -14.15 15.72
C VAL A 376 3.86 -14.49 14.74
N PHE A 377 5.06 -13.94 14.96
CA PHE A 377 6.28 -14.29 14.22
C PHE A 377 7.50 -14.18 15.15
N ASN A 378 8.46 -15.12 15.05
CA ASN A 378 9.67 -15.09 15.90
C ASN A 378 10.87 -15.77 15.25
N GLU A 379 11.92 -14.98 15.03
CA GLU A 379 13.26 -15.40 14.62
C GLU A 379 14.37 -14.89 15.57
N LEU A 380 14.05 -14.45 16.77
CA LEU A 380 15.03 -13.91 17.75
C LEU A 380 16.14 -14.92 18.15
N ASN A 381 15.91 -16.19 17.96
CA ASN A 381 16.85 -17.24 18.35
C ASN A 381 17.46 -18.00 17.15
N LYS A 382 17.31 -17.47 15.94
CA LYS A 382 17.89 -18.08 14.73
C LYS A 382 19.17 -17.37 14.30
#